data_af5de38d420cf8cca0e917a67d8e51c3
#
_entry.id   af5de38d420cf8cca0e917a67d8e51c3
#
_cell.length_a   1.000
_cell.length_b   1.000
_cell.length_c   1.000
_cell.angle_alpha   90.00
_cell.angle_beta   90.00
_cell.angle_gamma   90.00
#
_symmetry.space_group_name_H-M   'P 1'
#
loop_
_entity.id
_entity.type
_entity.pdbx_description
1 polymer ?
#
loop_
_entity_poly.entity_id
_entity_poly.type
_entity_poly.pdbx_seq_one_letter_code
_entity_poly.pdbx_strand_id
1 'polypeptide(L)'
;MARAYRRARPLANPNEPTGWLDGLSDAERTGFRERGMQLVGDLLTHLDAERGQGPAPITAAERHASEYGAAAARLGASLSDTVEGFLRFRRPFINELAELARRRRLDTREATALLVDAESALDRMLIALMLGHRSRAVQS
;
A
#
# COMPACT_ATOMS: atom_id res chain seq x y z
N MET A 1 7.26 5.93 -9.65
CA MET A 1 6.48 4.96 -8.91
C MET A 1 5.12 5.41 -8.44
N ALA A 2 4.81 6.68 -8.42
CA ALA A 2 3.41 7.08 -8.46
C ALA A 2 2.68 6.34 -9.60
N ARG A 3 3.45 5.86 -10.58
CA ARG A 3 2.96 5.07 -11.70
C ARG A 3 2.40 3.71 -11.27
N ALA A 4 2.98 3.04 -10.26
CA ALA A 4 2.48 1.76 -9.78
C ALA A 4 1.09 1.92 -9.17
N TYR A 5 0.91 2.96 -8.37
CA TYR A 5 -0.38 3.26 -7.76
C TYR A 5 -1.42 3.61 -8.82
N ARG A 6 -1.04 4.40 -9.81
CA ARG A 6 -1.96 4.80 -10.89
C ARG A 6 -2.42 3.61 -11.72
N ARG A 7 -1.54 2.64 -11.94
CA ARG A 7 -1.90 1.41 -12.67
C ARG A 7 -2.77 0.48 -11.83
N ALA A 8 -2.58 0.46 -10.52
CA ALA A 8 -3.38 -0.36 -9.64
C ALA A 8 -4.87 -0.02 -9.75
N ARG A 9 -5.19 1.25 -9.90
CA ARG A 9 -6.58 1.70 -10.01
C ARG A 9 -7.27 1.25 -11.29
N PRO A 10 -6.66 1.42 -12.50
CA PRO A 10 -7.29 0.90 -13.73
C PRO A 10 -7.40 -0.62 -13.76
N LEU A 11 -6.51 -1.32 -13.04
CA LEU A 11 -6.55 -2.78 -12.98
C LEU A 11 -7.57 -3.30 -11.97
N ALA A 12 -8.07 -2.45 -11.09
CA ALA A 12 -9.16 -2.82 -10.21
C ALA A 12 -10.42 -3.05 -11.04
N ASN A 13 -10.99 -4.25 -10.94
CA ASN A 13 -12.20 -4.58 -11.68
C ASN A 13 -13.36 -3.71 -11.19
N PRO A 14 -13.98 -2.89 -12.05
CA PRO A 14 -15.08 -2.03 -11.64
C PRO A 14 -16.30 -2.80 -11.15
N ASN A 15 -16.39 -4.09 -11.47
CA ASN A 15 -17.49 -4.94 -10.99
C ASN A 15 -17.20 -5.59 -9.66
N GLU A 16 -16.00 -5.41 -9.11
CA GLU A 16 -15.70 -5.96 -7.80
C GLU A 16 -16.26 -5.07 -6.70
N PRO A 17 -16.66 -5.66 -5.56
CA PRO A 17 -17.35 -4.90 -4.52
C PRO A 17 -16.39 -3.99 -3.75
N THR A 18 -16.16 -2.80 -4.29
CA THR A 18 -15.64 -1.67 -3.54
C THR A 18 -16.79 -0.74 -3.19
N GLY A 19 -17.96 -1.33 -2.92
CA GLY A 19 -19.19 -0.59 -2.75
C GLY A 19 -19.16 0.45 -1.65
N TRP A 20 -18.32 0.25 -0.63
CA TRP A 20 -18.17 1.22 0.44
C TRP A 20 -17.56 2.53 -0.08
N LEU A 21 -16.76 2.47 -1.14
CA LEU A 21 -16.19 3.68 -1.75
C LEU A 21 -17.26 4.52 -2.46
N ASP A 22 -18.27 3.86 -2.99
CA ASP A 22 -19.34 4.56 -3.72
C ASP A 22 -20.19 5.44 -2.81
N GLY A 23 -20.23 5.10 -1.52
CA GLY A 23 -20.97 5.86 -0.53
C GLY A 23 -20.23 7.08 0.01
N LEU A 24 -18.97 7.28 -0.40
CA LEU A 24 -18.15 8.39 0.10
C LEU A 24 -18.39 9.67 -0.71
N SER A 25 -18.24 10.82 -0.04
CA SER A 25 -18.21 12.10 -0.72
C SER A 25 -16.93 12.19 -1.57
N ASP A 26 -16.90 13.15 -2.49
CA ASP A 26 -15.70 13.39 -3.31
C ASP A 26 -14.50 13.76 -2.44
N ALA A 27 -14.72 14.57 -1.39
CA ALA A 27 -13.66 14.95 -0.47
C ALA A 27 -13.11 13.75 0.29
N GLU A 28 -13.98 12.86 0.74
CA GLU A 28 -13.57 11.64 1.44
C GLU A 28 -12.77 10.71 0.52
N ARG A 29 -13.22 10.53 -0.72
CA ARG A 29 -12.49 9.71 -1.70
C ARG A 29 -11.12 10.30 -2.01
N THR A 30 -11.04 11.61 -2.17
CA THR A 30 -9.77 12.30 -2.43
C THR A 30 -8.81 12.13 -1.27
N GLY A 31 -9.27 12.35 -0.05
CA GLY A 31 -8.44 12.19 1.15
C GLY A 31 -7.94 10.77 1.32
N PHE A 32 -8.79 9.79 1.07
CA PHE A 32 -8.41 8.39 1.19
C PHE A 32 -7.38 8.00 0.11
N ARG A 33 -7.57 8.51 -1.10
CA ARG A 33 -6.62 8.31 -2.20
C ARG A 33 -5.24 8.89 -1.86
N GLU A 34 -5.23 10.08 -1.28
CA GLU A 34 -3.97 10.72 -0.88
C GLU A 34 -3.22 9.90 0.16
N ARG A 35 -3.94 9.29 1.11
CA ARG A 35 -3.33 8.38 2.07
C ARG A 35 -2.70 7.17 1.39
N GLY A 36 -3.37 6.62 0.38
CA GLY A 36 -2.82 5.51 -0.41
C GLY A 36 -1.54 5.91 -1.13
N MET A 37 -1.52 7.09 -1.73
CA MET A 37 -0.33 7.60 -2.41
C MET A 37 0.82 7.81 -1.44
N GLN A 38 0.53 8.24 -0.21
CA GLN A 38 1.54 8.40 0.82
C GLN A 38 2.17 7.06 1.19
N LEU A 39 1.37 6.00 1.27
CA LEU A 39 1.90 4.66 1.53
C LEU A 39 2.88 4.22 0.45
N VAL A 40 2.56 4.49 -0.81
CA VAL A 40 3.45 4.17 -1.92
C VAL A 40 4.76 4.93 -1.77
N GLY A 41 4.68 6.22 -1.49
CA GLY A 41 5.87 7.07 -1.29
C GLY A 41 6.75 6.58 -0.16
N ASP A 42 6.15 6.21 0.96
CA ASP A 42 6.87 5.71 2.12
C ASP A 42 7.58 4.39 1.82
N LEU A 43 6.89 3.50 1.11
CA LEU A 43 7.46 2.21 0.74
C LEU A 43 8.66 2.40 -0.18
N LEU A 44 8.54 3.32 -1.13
CA LEU A 44 9.63 3.63 -2.04
C LEU A 44 10.83 4.20 -1.31
N THR A 45 10.60 5.12 -0.39
CA THR A 45 11.64 5.72 0.42
C THR A 45 12.37 4.65 1.23
N HIS A 46 11.60 3.73 1.82
CA HIS A 46 12.17 2.62 2.58
C HIS A 46 13.06 1.73 1.69
N LEU A 47 12.57 1.35 0.53
CA LEU A 47 13.32 0.47 -0.38
C LEU A 47 14.59 1.14 -0.89
N ASP A 48 14.52 2.42 -1.23
CA ASP A 48 15.70 3.16 -1.69
C ASP A 48 16.76 3.26 -0.60
N ALA A 49 16.35 3.52 0.63
CA ALA A 49 17.27 3.63 1.77
C ALA A 49 17.95 2.29 2.05
N GLU A 50 17.21 1.18 2.01
CA GLU A 50 17.79 -0.15 2.24
C GLU A 50 18.85 -0.50 1.20
N ARG A 51 18.66 -0.06 -0.04
CA ARG A 51 19.61 -0.35 -1.12
C ARG A 51 20.89 0.47 -1.00
N GLY A 52 20.81 1.67 -0.44
CA GLY A 52 21.92 2.60 -0.45
C GLY A 52 22.75 2.66 0.83
N GLN A 53 22.11 2.63 1.99
CA GLN A 53 22.75 3.05 3.23
C GLN A 53 22.52 2.07 4.40
N GLY A 54 22.08 0.87 4.11
CA GLY A 54 21.77 -0.08 5.17
C GLY A 54 20.30 -0.01 5.60
N PRO A 55 19.95 -0.65 6.73
CA PRO A 55 18.55 -0.78 7.11
C PRO A 55 17.89 0.57 7.33
N ALA A 56 16.76 0.77 6.65
CA ALA A 56 15.96 1.98 6.78
C ALA A 56 14.82 1.74 7.76
N PRO A 57 14.45 2.76 8.53
CA PRO A 57 13.27 2.62 9.39
C PRO A 57 12.01 2.48 8.57
N ILE A 58 11.29 1.39 8.80
CA ILE A 58 9.98 1.17 8.20
C ILE A 58 8.88 1.81 9.05
N THR A 59 9.24 2.39 10.17
CA THR A 59 8.30 2.93 11.16
C THR A 59 7.32 3.93 10.56
N ALA A 60 7.79 4.80 9.68
CA ALA A 60 6.93 5.79 9.04
C ALA A 60 5.88 5.12 8.15
N ALA A 61 6.30 4.11 7.36
CA ALA A 61 5.37 3.37 6.51
C ALA A 61 4.34 2.61 7.34
N GLU A 62 4.77 2.00 8.44
CA GLU A 62 3.87 1.28 9.34
C GLU A 62 2.87 2.24 9.98
N ARG A 63 3.33 3.41 10.43
CA ARG A 63 2.45 4.42 11.01
C ARG A 63 1.40 4.89 10.02
N HIS A 64 1.81 5.20 8.79
CA HIS A 64 0.88 5.65 7.77
C HIS A 64 -0.08 4.55 7.33
N ALA A 65 0.39 3.30 7.32
CA ALA A 65 -0.49 2.16 7.05
C ALA A 65 -1.54 1.99 8.15
N SER A 66 -1.15 2.15 9.41
CA SER A 66 -2.08 2.13 10.54
C SER A 66 -3.12 3.24 10.40
N GLU A 67 -2.70 4.45 10.06
CA GLU A 67 -3.59 5.58 9.84
C GLU A 67 -4.56 5.32 8.67
N TYR A 68 -4.07 4.69 7.62
CA TYR A 68 -4.90 4.30 6.47
C TYR A 68 -6.00 3.32 6.91
N GLY A 69 -5.62 2.31 7.71
CA GLY A 69 -6.58 1.35 8.24
C GLY A 69 -7.63 2.02 9.11
N ALA A 70 -7.20 2.92 10.00
CA ALA A 70 -8.11 3.67 10.86
C ALA A 70 -9.05 4.57 10.05
N ALA A 71 -8.53 5.20 9.01
CA ALA A 71 -9.33 6.05 8.11
C ALA A 71 -10.39 5.21 7.39
N ALA A 72 -10.04 4.02 6.92
CA ALA A 72 -10.99 3.12 6.27
C ALA A 72 -12.12 2.72 7.22
N ALA A 73 -11.76 2.38 8.46
CA ALA A 73 -12.76 2.05 9.48
C ALA A 73 -13.71 3.21 9.74
N ARG A 74 -13.16 4.42 9.84
CA ARG A 74 -13.94 5.64 10.06
C ARG A 74 -14.90 5.90 8.91
N LEU A 75 -14.50 5.55 7.69
CA LEU A 75 -15.33 5.73 6.50
C LEU A 75 -16.33 4.60 6.29
N GLY A 76 -16.37 3.61 7.18
CA GLY A 76 -17.35 2.53 7.14
C GLY A 76 -16.88 1.25 6.45
N ALA A 77 -15.63 1.17 6.03
CA ALA A 77 -15.12 -0.06 5.43
C ALA A 77 -14.95 -1.14 6.48
N SER A 78 -15.34 -2.37 6.15
CA SER A 78 -15.04 -3.51 7.02
C SER A 78 -13.53 -3.80 6.97
N LEU A 79 -13.05 -4.58 7.94
CA LEU A 79 -11.67 -5.04 7.91
C LEU A 79 -11.39 -5.83 6.62
N SER A 80 -12.31 -6.70 6.26
CA SER A 80 -12.21 -7.53 5.07
C SER A 80 -12.08 -6.68 3.80
N ASP A 81 -12.92 -5.67 3.64
CA ASP A 81 -12.87 -4.76 2.49
C ASP A 81 -11.55 -3.98 2.44
N THR A 82 -11.07 -3.56 3.60
CA THR A 82 -9.82 -2.79 3.70
C THR A 82 -8.63 -3.65 3.30
N VAL A 83 -8.56 -4.87 3.81
CA VAL A 83 -7.49 -5.83 3.47
C VAL A 83 -7.54 -6.17 1.98
N GLU A 84 -8.73 -6.43 1.47
CA GLU A 84 -8.90 -6.79 0.06
C GLU A 84 -8.41 -5.68 -0.86
N GLY A 85 -8.72 -4.43 -0.53
CA GLY A 85 -8.23 -3.29 -1.28
C GLY A 85 -6.71 -3.20 -1.29
N PHE A 86 -6.08 -3.45 -0.13
CA PHE A 86 -4.63 -3.46 -0.04
C PHE A 86 -4.01 -4.58 -0.89
N LEU A 87 -4.60 -5.77 -0.85
CA LEU A 87 -4.09 -6.90 -1.61
C LEU A 87 -4.22 -6.69 -3.12
N ARG A 88 -5.27 -6.00 -3.57
CA ARG A 88 -5.41 -5.63 -4.98
C ARG A 88 -4.34 -4.67 -5.44
N PHE A 89 -3.95 -3.75 -4.57
CA PHE A 89 -2.86 -2.82 -4.85
C PHE A 89 -1.52 -3.54 -4.90
N ARG A 90 -1.30 -4.51 -4.02
CA ARG A 90 -0.03 -5.19 -3.83
C ARG A 90 0.50 -5.83 -5.12
N ARG A 91 -0.35 -6.55 -5.84
CA ARG A 91 0.07 -7.29 -7.03
C ARG A 91 0.60 -6.38 -8.14
N PRO A 92 -0.14 -5.37 -8.61
CA PRO A 92 0.38 -4.49 -9.65
C PRO A 92 1.61 -3.71 -9.18
N PHE A 93 1.71 -3.39 -7.89
CA PHE A 93 2.89 -2.73 -7.34
C PHE A 93 4.13 -3.62 -7.48
N ILE A 94 4.04 -4.89 -7.10
CA ILE A 94 5.14 -5.86 -7.22
C ILE A 94 5.50 -6.04 -8.70
N ASN A 95 4.51 -6.14 -9.59
CA ASN A 95 4.76 -6.27 -11.02
C ASN A 95 5.51 -5.07 -11.57
N GLU A 96 5.16 -3.86 -11.12
CA GLU A 96 5.83 -2.65 -11.56
C GLU A 96 7.27 -2.58 -11.05
N LEU A 97 7.52 -3.07 -9.83
CA LEU A 97 8.88 -3.16 -9.29
C LEU A 97 9.73 -4.14 -10.09
N ALA A 98 9.15 -5.29 -10.46
CA ALA A 98 9.85 -6.28 -11.28
C ALA A 98 10.23 -5.69 -12.64
N GLU A 99 9.31 -4.92 -13.24
CA GLU A 99 9.56 -4.25 -14.50
C GLU A 99 10.64 -3.19 -14.39
N LEU A 100 10.62 -2.43 -13.28
CA LEU A 100 11.64 -1.42 -13.00
C LEU A 100 13.02 -2.08 -12.87
N ALA A 101 13.11 -3.21 -12.16
CA ALA A 101 14.34 -3.94 -12.00
C ALA A 101 14.90 -4.38 -13.36
N ARG A 102 14.02 -4.82 -14.26
CA ARG A 102 14.40 -5.22 -15.61
C ARG A 102 14.93 -4.05 -16.41
N ARG A 103 14.22 -2.92 -16.37
CA ARG A 103 14.64 -1.71 -17.10
C ARG A 103 15.97 -1.16 -16.60
N ARG A 104 16.25 -1.29 -15.32
CA ARG A 104 17.52 -0.86 -14.70
C ARG A 104 18.60 -1.91 -14.80
N ARG A 105 18.33 -3.03 -15.45
CA ARG A 105 19.27 -4.13 -15.68
C ARG A 105 19.89 -4.65 -14.39
N LEU A 106 19.09 -4.75 -13.36
CA LEU A 106 19.54 -5.38 -12.12
C LEU A 106 19.78 -6.86 -12.40
N ASP A 107 20.86 -7.41 -11.83
CA ASP A 107 21.07 -8.84 -11.96
C ASP A 107 20.01 -9.61 -11.13
N THR A 108 19.99 -10.93 -11.30
CA THR A 108 18.99 -11.77 -10.62
C THR A 108 19.04 -11.61 -9.11
N ARG A 109 20.24 -11.52 -8.54
CA ARG A 109 20.40 -11.35 -7.10
C ARG A 109 19.83 -10.03 -6.62
N GLU A 110 20.14 -8.94 -7.31
CA GLU A 110 19.67 -7.62 -6.96
C GLU A 110 18.16 -7.50 -7.12
N ALA A 111 17.63 -8.02 -8.24
CA ALA A 111 16.18 -7.99 -8.49
C ALA A 111 15.42 -8.81 -7.45
N THR A 112 15.94 -9.99 -7.11
CA THR A 112 15.33 -10.84 -6.10
C THR A 112 15.33 -10.15 -4.74
N ALA A 113 16.45 -9.56 -4.35
CA ALA A 113 16.55 -8.84 -3.08
C ALA A 113 15.53 -7.69 -3.02
N LEU A 114 15.39 -6.93 -4.10
CA LEU A 114 14.43 -5.83 -4.17
C LEU A 114 12.99 -6.33 -3.94
N LEU A 115 12.61 -7.41 -4.63
CA LEU A 115 11.26 -7.95 -4.52
C LEU A 115 11.00 -8.55 -3.14
N VAL A 116 11.98 -9.24 -2.57
CA VAL A 116 11.85 -9.82 -1.22
C VAL A 116 11.71 -8.70 -0.18
N ASP A 117 12.51 -7.65 -0.29
CA ASP A 117 12.42 -6.50 0.62
C ASP A 117 11.07 -5.82 0.49
N ALA A 118 10.57 -5.65 -0.72
CA ALA A 118 9.26 -5.05 -0.97
C ALA A 118 8.15 -5.88 -0.36
N GLU A 119 8.19 -7.20 -0.52
CA GLU A 119 7.17 -8.08 0.04
C GLU A 119 7.19 -8.08 1.57
N SER A 120 8.38 -8.08 2.17
CA SER A 120 8.50 -7.98 3.62
C SER A 120 7.92 -6.67 4.16
N ALA A 121 8.21 -5.56 3.48
CA ALA A 121 7.67 -4.27 3.86
C ALA A 121 6.15 -4.23 3.71
N LEU A 122 5.62 -4.77 2.61
CA LEU A 122 4.18 -4.84 2.39
C LEU A 122 3.47 -5.69 3.45
N ASP A 123 4.08 -6.80 3.87
CA ASP A 123 3.53 -7.63 4.94
C ASP A 123 3.41 -6.84 6.25
N ARG A 124 4.45 -6.09 6.61
CA ARG A 124 4.44 -5.28 7.82
C ARG A 124 3.42 -4.15 7.74
N MET A 125 3.29 -3.54 6.57
CA MET A 125 2.29 -2.50 6.34
C MET A 125 0.88 -3.07 6.45
N LEU A 126 0.64 -4.26 5.94
CA LEU A 126 -0.66 -4.91 6.03
C LEU A 126 -1.03 -5.17 7.50
N ILE A 127 -0.09 -5.68 8.28
CA ILE A 127 -0.33 -5.91 9.71
C ILE A 127 -0.67 -4.59 10.41
N ALA A 128 0.09 -3.54 10.15
CA ALA A 128 -0.15 -2.22 10.73
C ALA A 128 -1.52 -1.67 10.33
N LEU A 129 -1.90 -1.84 9.07
CA LEU A 129 -3.20 -1.43 8.55
C LEU A 129 -4.33 -2.14 9.27
N MET A 130 -4.19 -3.45 9.47
CA MET A 130 -5.20 -4.25 10.18
C MET A 130 -5.34 -3.80 11.63
N LEU A 131 -4.22 -3.56 12.30
CA LEU A 131 -4.23 -3.10 13.69
C LEU A 131 -4.85 -1.70 13.79
N GLY A 132 -4.55 -0.81 12.87
CA GLY A 132 -5.14 0.52 12.83
C GLY A 132 -6.64 0.49 12.61
N HIS A 133 -7.10 -0.33 11.70
CA HIS A 133 -8.53 -0.53 11.44
C HIS A 133 -9.23 -1.06 12.68
N ARG A 134 -8.67 -2.09 13.29
CA ARG A 134 -9.24 -2.74 14.47
C ARG A 134 -9.32 -1.77 15.65
N SER A 135 -8.26 -1.01 15.88
CA SER A 135 -8.21 -0.04 16.97
C SER A 135 -9.32 1.01 16.81
N ARG A 136 -9.53 1.52 15.61
CA ARG A 136 -10.57 2.50 15.34
C ARG A 136 -11.98 1.90 15.50
N ALA A 137 -12.16 0.67 15.03
CA ALA A 137 -13.46 -0.01 15.13
C ALA A 137 -13.86 -0.23 16.61
N VAL A 138 -12.90 -0.53 17.48
CA VAL A 138 -13.15 -0.71 18.91
C VAL A 138 -13.52 0.62 19.58
N GLN A 139 -12.93 1.73 19.09
CA GLN A 139 -13.21 3.04 19.66
C GLN A 139 -14.54 3.64 19.21
N SER A 140 -15.10 3.12 18.16
CA SER A 140 -16.39 3.58 17.67
C SER A 140 -17.53 2.68 18.17
#